data_540a775617f2002ce92f5d5cf55406b1
#
_entry.id   540a775617f2002ce92f5d5cf55406b1
#
_cell.length_a   1.000
_cell.length_b   1.000
_cell.length_c   1.000
_cell.angle_alpha   90.00
_cell.angle_beta   90.00
_cell.angle_gamma   90.00
#
_symmetry.space_group_name_H-M   'P 1'
#
loop_
_entity.id
_entity.type
_entity.pdbx_description
1 polymer ?
#
loop_
_entity_poly.entity_id
_entity_poly.type
_entity_poly.pdbx_seq_one_letter_code
_entity_poly.pdbx_strand_id
1 'polypeptide(L)'
;MKIGEDLYVWIEIARRYRVCFSPERLVRYARDASNRSAASYTPERTRYSFEALYDPAAPEEEREFIARAALGKALILSAKGDTEAAARAARAFSYTKTYRRTLRKVRLLNRLPVGWRAPLLNLYNALAWRLARKGL
;
A
#
# COMPACT_ATOMS: atom_id res chain seq x y z
N MET A 1 10.64 16.95 0.03
CA MET A 1 10.04 16.10 1.06
C MET A 1 9.87 14.72 0.45
N LYS A 2 10.43 13.68 1.04
CA LYS A 2 10.35 12.31 0.53
C LYS A 2 9.14 11.66 1.19
N ILE A 3 8.30 10.98 0.42
CA ILE A 3 7.02 10.44 0.88
C ILE A 3 7.24 9.02 1.41
N GLY A 4 6.62 8.70 2.55
CA GLY A 4 6.71 7.38 3.21
C GLY A 4 7.78 7.26 4.29
N GLU A 5 8.48 8.36 4.61
CA GLU A 5 9.46 8.40 5.70
C GLU A 5 8.79 8.19 7.06
N ASP A 6 7.58 8.72 7.22
CA ASP A 6 6.75 8.56 8.40
C ASP A 6 6.42 7.09 8.67
N LEU A 7 6.01 6.34 7.67
CA LEU A 7 5.70 4.92 7.82
C LEU A 7 6.95 4.11 8.22
N TYR A 8 8.10 4.42 7.62
CA TYR A 8 9.37 3.78 7.99
C TYR A 8 9.72 4.06 9.46
N VAL A 9 9.65 5.31 9.87
CA VAL A 9 9.93 5.73 11.25
C VAL A 9 8.99 5.05 12.24
N TRP A 10 7.69 4.97 11.92
CA TRP A 10 6.71 4.30 12.78
C TRP A 10 6.97 2.80 12.92
N ILE A 11 7.39 2.11 11.84
CA ILE A 11 7.78 0.70 11.92
C ILE A 11 9.01 0.53 12.84
N GLU A 12 10.03 1.37 12.68
CA GLU A 12 11.23 1.30 13.51
C GLU A 12 10.95 1.61 14.99
N ILE A 13 10.04 2.55 15.27
CA ILE A 13 9.59 2.83 16.64
C ILE A 13 8.83 1.62 17.21
N ALA A 14 7.90 1.05 16.45
CA ALA A 14 7.09 -0.08 16.91
C ALA A 14 7.91 -1.35 17.18
N ARG A 15 9.03 -1.51 16.48
CA ARG A 15 9.99 -2.61 16.73
C ARG A 15 10.74 -2.48 18.05
N ARG A 16 10.98 -1.25 18.50
CA ARG A 16 11.82 -0.96 19.67
C ARG A 16 11.05 -0.62 20.93
N TYR A 17 9.84 -0.12 20.77
CA TYR A 17 9.02 0.40 21.85
C TYR A 17 7.62 -0.17 21.82
N ARG A 18 7.01 -0.26 23.00
CA ARG A 18 5.58 -0.59 23.10
C ARG A 18 4.76 0.61 22.61
N VAL A 19 3.84 0.35 21.68
CA VAL A 19 2.93 1.36 21.14
C VAL A 19 1.56 1.18 21.80
N CYS A 20 1.03 2.25 22.38
CA CYS A 20 -0.33 2.28 22.94
C CYS A 20 -1.31 2.80 21.89
N PHE A 21 -2.45 2.15 21.79
CA PHE A 21 -3.57 2.60 20.97
C PHE A 21 -4.64 3.24 21.84
N SER A 22 -5.09 4.47 21.50
CA SER A 22 -6.29 5.07 22.05
C SER A 22 -7.44 4.96 21.03
N PRO A 23 -8.61 4.43 21.42
CA PRO A 23 -9.78 4.40 20.55
C PRO A 23 -10.44 5.78 20.38
N GLU A 24 -10.02 6.77 21.14
CA GLU A 24 -10.57 8.12 21.08
C GLU A 24 -10.20 8.84 19.79
N ARG A 25 -11.14 9.60 19.25
CA ARG A 25 -10.93 10.42 18.05
C ARG A 25 -10.28 11.75 18.43
N LEU A 26 -8.97 11.77 18.53
CA LEU A 26 -8.20 12.95 18.96
C LEU A 26 -7.91 13.95 17.84
N VAL A 27 -8.03 13.54 16.57
CA VAL A 27 -7.65 14.36 15.40
C VAL A 27 -8.73 14.31 14.33
N ARG A 28 -9.06 15.48 13.78
CA ARG A 28 -9.89 15.62 12.58
C ARG A 28 -9.00 15.88 11.37
N TYR A 29 -9.03 14.97 10.40
CA TYR A 29 -8.28 15.11 9.15
C TYR A 29 -9.13 15.80 8.09
N ALA A 30 -8.73 17.03 7.68
CA ALA A 30 -9.40 17.78 6.62
C ALA A 30 -8.98 17.22 5.25
N ARG A 31 -9.94 16.71 4.49
CA ARG A 31 -9.69 16.13 3.15
C ARG A 31 -9.77 17.12 1.99
N ASP A 32 -10.28 18.30 2.25
CA ASP A 32 -10.49 19.42 1.31
C ASP A 32 -9.38 20.46 1.30
N ALA A 33 -8.33 20.26 2.11
CA ALA A 33 -7.19 21.16 2.18
C ALA A 33 -6.45 21.21 0.81
N SER A 34 -6.20 22.41 0.31
CA SER A 34 -5.54 22.67 -0.99
C SER A 34 -4.06 22.31 -1.02
N ASN A 35 -3.40 22.27 0.13
CA ASN A 35 -1.97 21.96 0.28
C ASN A 35 -1.66 20.46 0.48
N ARG A 36 -2.57 19.57 0.09
CA ARG A 36 -2.38 18.13 0.29
C ARG A 36 -1.27 17.56 -0.61
N SER A 37 -0.46 16.69 -0.06
CA SER A 37 0.59 15.95 -0.78
C SER A 37 0.06 14.88 -1.75
N ALA A 38 -1.25 14.57 -1.72
CA ALA A 38 -1.85 13.51 -2.53
C ALA A 38 -1.63 13.69 -4.04
N ALA A 39 -1.62 14.94 -4.54
CA ALA A 39 -1.37 15.24 -5.94
C ALA A 39 0.10 15.00 -6.37
N SER A 40 1.03 15.01 -5.43
CA SER A 40 2.46 14.84 -5.67
C SER A 40 2.98 13.45 -5.29
N TYR A 41 2.09 12.54 -4.86
CA TYR A 41 2.49 11.19 -4.51
C TYR A 41 2.85 10.39 -5.76
N THR A 42 4.12 10.06 -5.87
CA THR A 42 4.64 9.15 -6.88
C THR A 42 5.43 8.04 -6.19
N PRO A 43 5.18 6.77 -6.53
CA PRO A 43 5.90 5.64 -5.91
C PRO A 43 7.43 5.76 -6.05
N GLU A 44 7.88 6.38 -7.14
CA GLU A 44 9.30 6.59 -7.44
C GLU A 44 9.99 7.53 -6.43
N ARG A 45 9.23 8.41 -5.79
CA ARG A 45 9.74 9.33 -4.76
C ARG A 45 9.84 8.68 -3.38
N THR A 46 9.33 7.47 -3.21
CA THR A 46 9.47 6.71 -1.97
C THR A 46 10.88 6.14 -1.91
N ARG A 47 11.72 6.69 -1.04
CA ARG A 47 13.12 6.29 -0.90
C ARG A 47 13.29 4.86 -0.36
N TYR A 48 12.33 4.42 0.44
CA TYR A 48 12.43 3.14 1.14
C TYR A 48 11.68 2.05 0.38
N SER A 49 12.35 0.93 0.20
CA SER A 49 11.73 -0.31 -0.27
C SER A 49 11.11 -1.03 0.92
N PHE A 50 9.85 -1.40 0.82
CA PHE A 50 9.21 -2.22 1.85
C PHE A 50 9.81 -3.63 1.91
N GLU A 51 10.41 -4.10 0.81
CA GLU A 51 11.14 -5.35 0.77
C GLU A 51 12.37 -5.32 1.70
N ALA A 52 13.02 -4.15 1.84
CA ALA A 52 14.15 -3.97 2.75
C ALA A 52 13.74 -3.99 4.24
N LEU A 53 12.47 -3.72 4.55
CA LEU A 53 11.93 -3.80 5.91
C LEU A 53 11.48 -5.22 6.29
N TYR A 54 11.38 -6.12 5.30
CA TYR A 54 10.89 -7.48 5.54
C TYR A 54 11.93 -8.31 6.30
N ASP A 55 11.51 -8.81 7.45
CA ASP A 55 12.24 -9.78 8.25
C ASP A 55 11.42 -11.09 8.33
N PRO A 56 11.92 -12.20 7.81
CA PRO A 56 11.23 -13.50 7.89
C PRO A 56 11.10 -14.02 9.33
N ALA A 57 11.96 -13.56 10.26
CA ALA A 57 11.91 -13.93 11.68
C ALA A 57 10.93 -13.05 12.49
N ALA A 58 10.44 -11.93 11.92
CA ALA A 58 9.49 -11.06 12.59
C ALA A 58 8.13 -11.76 12.84
N PRO A 59 7.34 -11.28 13.83
CA PRO A 59 5.98 -11.75 14.08
C PRO A 59 5.09 -11.72 12.82
N GLU A 60 4.11 -12.64 12.74
CA GLU A 60 3.21 -12.73 11.56
C GLU A 60 2.49 -11.42 11.29
N GLU A 61 2.06 -10.72 12.34
CA GLU A 61 1.35 -9.44 12.26
C GLU A 61 2.21 -8.35 11.60
N GLU A 62 3.48 -8.27 11.97
CA GLU A 62 4.43 -7.33 11.37
C GLU A 62 4.66 -7.66 9.91
N ARG A 63 4.91 -8.92 9.59
CA ARG A 63 5.11 -9.38 8.22
C ARG A 63 3.90 -9.10 7.33
N GLU A 64 2.68 -9.34 7.84
CA GLU A 64 1.44 -9.03 7.12
C GLU A 64 1.24 -7.52 6.96
N PHE A 65 1.59 -6.70 7.96
CA PHE A 65 1.54 -5.24 7.85
C PHE A 65 2.48 -4.71 6.74
N ILE A 66 3.71 -5.20 6.69
CA ILE A 66 4.67 -4.84 5.64
C ILE A 66 4.17 -5.31 4.27
N ALA A 67 3.61 -6.54 4.18
CA ALA A 67 3.01 -7.06 2.96
C ALA A 67 1.87 -6.18 2.45
N ARG A 68 1.03 -5.64 3.34
CA ARG A 68 -0.03 -4.68 3.00
C ARG A 68 0.53 -3.46 2.29
N ALA A 69 1.54 -2.83 2.89
CA ALA A 69 2.15 -1.61 2.36
C ALA A 69 2.84 -1.87 1.02
N ALA A 70 3.63 -2.94 0.93
CA ALA A 70 4.34 -3.34 -0.28
C ALA A 70 3.40 -3.67 -1.45
N LEU A 71 2.36 -4.46 -1.21
CA LEU A 71 1.38 -4.83 -2.23
C LEU A 71 0.49 -3.65 -2.65
N GLY A 72 0.18 -2.73 -1.73
CA GLY A 72 -0.48 -1.47 -2.05
C GLY A 72 0.35 -0.62 -3.02
N LYS A 73 1.65 -0.48 -2.75
CA LYS A 73 2.60 0.19 -3.66
C LYS A 73 2.70 -0.55 -5.00
N ALA A 74 2.77 -1.88 -4.98
CA ALA A 74 2.86 -2.71 -6.18
C ALA A 74 1.66 -2.52 -7.12
N LEU A 75 0.45 -2.31 -6.60
CA LEU A 75 -0.73 -1.98 -7.42
C LEU A 75 -0.51 -0.68 -8.20
N ILE A 76 0.02 0.35 -7.55
CA ILE A 76 0.28 1.64 -8.19
C ILE A 76 1.38 1.51 -9.25
N LEU A 77 2.46 0.80 -8.93
CA LEU A 77 3.56 0.52 -9.86
C LEU A 77 3.04 -0.23 -11.11
N SER A 78 2.26 -1.29 -10.91
CA SER A 78 1.63 -2.03 -12.00
C SER A 78 0.75 -1.13 -12.87
N ALA A 79 -0.09 -0.29 -12.26
CA ALA A 79 -0.96 0.63 -12.98
C ALA A 79 -0.18 1.66 -13.81
N LYS A 80 1.01 2.07 -13.34
CA LYS A 80 1.92 2.99 -14.04
C LYS A 80 2.83 2.31 -15.07
N GLY A 81 2.78 0.99 -15.19
CA GLY A 81 3.55 0.23 -16.19
C GLY A 81 4.85 -0.36 -15.67
N ASP A 82 5.25 -0.09 -14.43
CA ASP A 82 6.40 -0.76 -13.80
C ASP A 82 6.03 -2.18 -13.36
N THR A 83 5.89 -3.03 -14.38
CA THR A 83 5.47 -4.44 -14.22
C THR A 83 6.50 -5.25 -13.45
N GLU A 84 7.78 -4.93 -13.63
CA GLU A 84 8.87 -5.68 -13.01
C GLU A 84 8.96 -5.43 -11.51
N ALA A 85 8.94 -4.16 -11.08
CA ALA A 85 8.92 -3.82 -9.66
C ALA A 85 7.66 -4.37 -8.96
N ALA A 86 6.49 -4.27 -9.61
CA ALA A 86 5.26 -4.86 -9.08
C ALA A 86 5.35 -6.39 -8.97
N ALA A 87 5.99 -7.06 -9.92
CA ALA A 87 6.18 -8.51 -9.89
C ALA A 87 7.19 -8.94 -8.81
N ARG A 88 8.27 -8.18 -8.60
CA ARG A 88 9.22 -8.43 -7.50
C ARG A 88 8.50 -8.38 -6.15
N ALA A 89 7.74 -7.32 -5.89
CA ALA A 89 6.95 -7.21 -4.66
C ALA A 89 5.94 -8.37 -4.53
N ALA A 90 5.23 -8.73 -5.59
CA ALA A 90 4.28 -9.84 -5.58
C ALA A 90 4.93 -11.21 -5.33
N ARG A 91 6.21 -11.39 -5.66
CA ARG A 91 6.98 -12.60 -5.33
C ARG A 91 7.44 -12.57 -3.87
N ALA A 92 8.04 -11.46 -3.43
CA ALA A 92 8.56 -11.30 -2.07
C ALA A 92 7.46 -11.51 -1.01
N PHE A 93 6.26 -11.00 -1.27
CA PHE A 93 5.12 -11.09 -0.33
C PHE A 93 4.09 -12.17 -0.73
N SER A 94 4.53 -13.21 -1.44
CA SER A 94 3.63 -14.30 -1.87
C SER A 94 3.07 -15.16 -0.73
N TYR A 95 3.70 -15.13 0.44
CA TYR A 95 3.30 -15.85 1.64
C TYR A 95 2.03 -15.29 2.31
N THR A 96 1.67 -14.01 2.03
CA THR A 96 0.57 -13.32 2.74
C THR A 96 -0.73 -14.10 2.66
N LYS A 97 -1.37 -14.29 3.81
CA LYS A 97 -2.70 -14.90 3.93
C LYS A 97 -3.78 -13.82 3.93
N THR A 98 -3.55 -12.73 4.65
CA THR A 98 -4.50 -11.64 4.85
C THR A 98 -4.70 -10.82 3.57
N TYR A 99 -3.62 -10.55 2.83
CA TYR A 99 -3.68 -9.68 1.63
C TYR A 99 -3.65 -10.44 0.30
N ARG A 100 -4.07 -11.70 0.30
CA ARG A 100 -4.17 -12.54 -0.93
C ARG A 100 -4.99 -11.88 -2.05
N ARG A 101 -6.05 -11.15 -1.70
CA ARG A 101 -6.88 -10.44 -2.68
C ARG A 101 -6.06 -9.35 -3.39
N THR A 102 -5.28 -8.57 -2.63
CA THR A 102 -4.40 -7.55 -3.19
C THR A 102 -3.30 -8.16 -4.05
N LEU A 103 -2.68 -9.23 -3.58
CA LEU A 103 -1.68 -9.98 -4.35
C LEU A 103 -2.24 -10.49 -5.70
N ARG A 104 -3.46 -11.05 -5.69
CA ARG A 104 -4.15 -11.48 -6.93
C ARG A 104 -4.41 -10.31 -7.88
N LYS A 105 -4.81 -9.14 -7.36
CA LYS A 105 -5.01 -7.92 -8.17
C LYS A 105 -3.71 -7.48 -8.84
N VAL A 106 -2.58 -7.44 -8.12
CA VAL A 106 -1.27 -7.10 -8.69
C VAL A 106 -0.92 -8.06 -9.83
N ARG A 107 -1.05 -9.37 -9.60
CA ARG A 107 -0.75 -10.39 -10.60
C ARG A 107 -1.66 -10.29 -11.84
N LEU A 108 -2.95 -9.99 -11.64
CA LEU A 108 -3.91 -9.82 -12.73
C LEU A 108 -3.58 -8.56 -13.53
N LEU A 109 -3.37 -7.42 -12.85
CA LEU A 109 -3.01 -6.17 -13.52
C LEU A 109 -1.75 -6.32 -14.37
N ASN A 110 -0.74 -7.02 -13.85
CA ASN A 110 0.51 -7.25 -14.59
C ASN A 110 0.34 -8.07 -15.87
N ARG A 111 -0.75 -8.84 -16.03
CA ARG A 111 -1.07 -9.58 -17.25
C ARG A 111 -1.79 -8.73 -18.30
N LEU A 112 -2.33 -7.57 -17.90
CA LEU A 112 -3.07 -6.69 -18.81
C LEU A 112 -2.12 -5.75 -19.55
N PRO A 113 -2.49 -5.27 -20.75
CA PRO A 113 -1.79 -4.18 -21.42
C PRO A 113 -1.73 -2.94 -20.53
N VAL A 114 -0.61 -2.20 -20.54
CA VAL A 114 -0.36 -1.07 -19.63
C VAL A 114 -1.47 -0.02 -19.69
N GLY A 115 -1.96 0.32 -20.90
CA GLY A 115 -2.99 1.33 -21.08
C GLY A 115 -4.34 1.02 -20.41
N TRP A 116 -4.62 -0.26 -20.11
CA TRP A 116 -5.88 -0.69 -19.48
C TRP A 116 -5.80 -0.72 -17.95
N ARG A 117 -4.60 -0.77 -17.38
CA ARG A 117 -4.39 -1.02 -15.95
C ARG A 117 -4.92 0.09 -15.06
N ALA A 118 -4.54 1.34 -15.35
CA ALA A 118 -4.97 2.49 -14.56
C ALA A 118 -6.48 2.73 -14.67
N PRO A 119 -7.12 2.74 -15.85
CA PRO A 119 -8.58 2.86 -15.98
C PRO A 119 -9.33 1.77 -15.20
N LEU A 120 -8.91 0.50 -15.31
CA LEU A 120 -9.55 -0.60 -14.59
C LEU A 120 -9.40 -0.50 -13.08
N LEU A 121 -8.21 -0.14 -12.59
CA LEU A 121 -7.99 0.07 -11.17
C LEU A 121 -8.85 1.22 -10.62
N ASN A 122 -8.95 2.32 -11.36
CA ASN A 122 -9.77 3.46 -10.99
C ASN A 122 -11.27 3.11 -10.97
N LEU A 123 -11.76 2.39 -11.98
CA LEU A 123 -13.14 1.90 -12.03
C LEU A 123 -13.44 0.99 -10.83
N TYR A 124 -12.54 0.03 -10.56
CA TYR A 124 -12.68 -0.85 -9.40
C TYR A 124 -12.77 -0.06 -8.08
N ASN A 125 -11.87 0.91 -7.88
CA ASN A 125 -11.86 1.73 -6.68
C ASN A 125 -13.13 2.59 -6.55
N ALA A 126 -13.63 3.15 -7.65
CA ALA A 126 -14.86 3.92 -7.68
C ALA A 126 -16.08 3.07 -7.30
N LEU A 127 -16.17 1.84 -7.83
CA LEU A 127 -17.24 0.88 -7.51
C LEU A 127 -17.15 0.43 -6.05
N ALA A 128 -15.97 0.06 -5.58
CA ALA A 128 -15.76 -0.35 -4.19
C ALA A 128 -16.14 0.77 -3.21
N TRP A 129 -15.80 2.03 -3.54
CA TRP A 129 -16.16 3.17 -2.72
C TRP A 129 -17.67 3.44 -2.69
N ARG A 130 -18.36 3.29 -3.84
CA ARG A 130 -19.83 3.41 -3.91
C ARG A 130 -20.54 2.35 -3.09
N LEU A 131 -20.04 1.09 -3.14
CA LEU A 131 -20.61 -0.01 -2.37
C LEU A 131 -20.38 0.19 -0.86
N ALA A 132 -19.16 0.57 -0.46
CA ALA A 132 -18.86 0.87 0.93
C ALA A 132 -19.73 2.00 1.52
N ARG A 133 -20.13 3.01 0.72
CA ARG A 133 -21.04 4.07 1.17
C ARG A 133 -22.48 3.61 1.35
N LYS A 134 -22.89 2.53 0.67
CA LYS A 134 -24.24 1.95 0.81
C LYS A 134 -24.35 0.92 1.94
N GLY A 135 -23.27 0.70 2.69
CA GLY A 135 -23.26 -0.26 3.78
C GLY A 135 -23.23 -1.73 3.34
N LEU A 136 -22.85 -1.97 2.08
CA LEU A 136 -22.69 -3.31 1.49
C LEU A 136 -21.24 -3.76 1.48
#